data_73e1ecdc4ec991b3d4807ad48a7f32cc
#
_entry.id   73e1ecdc4ec991b3d4807ad48a7f32cc
#
_cell.length_a   1.000
_cell.length_b   1.000
_cell.length_c   1.000
_cell.angle_alpha   90.00
_cell.angle_beta   90.00
_cell.angle_gamma   90.00
#
_symmetry.space_group_name_H-M   'P 1'
#
loop_
_entity.id
_entity.type
_entity.pdbx_description
1 polymer ?
#
loop_
_entity_poly.entity_id
_entity_poly.type
_entity_poly.pdbx_seq_one_letter_code
_entity_poly.pdbx_strand_id
1 'polypeptide(L)'
;MRDLLNASVHYPKTVEYVLHYWQLVKDGEKKITDFLTGFLEEMEEVPSAGPGSQRAKEEAEAADSSDDDSPSGVDEKEVQKRMTSLKRQFNKTTKVVEKKGRHSKEAIAEYSKLGAIFQFLKFSPRMFDDIAAIARHGLNILREKERFIQTKLVKEARMPRKDFLKAYADNLTKVRWI
;
A
#
# COMPACT_ATOMS: atom_id res chain seq x y z
N MET A 1 1.55 1.72 11.59
CA MET A 1 1.93 2.11 10.21
C MET A 1 2.03 0.91 9.28
N ARG A 2 2.71 -0.19 9.64
CA ARG A 2 2.83 -1.42 8.84
C ARG A 2 1.46 -2.00 8.42
N ASP A 3 0.52 -2.11 9.33
CA ASP A 3 -0.82 -2.66 9.04
C ASP A 3 -1.59 -1.83 8.03
N LEU A 4 -1.46 -0.50 8.10
CA LEU A 4 -2.10 0.41 7.16
C LEU A 4 -1.48 0.29 5.76
N LEU A 5 -0.16 0.17 5.65
CA LEU A 5 0.52 -0.08 4.38
C LEU A 5 0.13 -1.44 3.81
N ASN A 6 0.06 -2.48 4.64
CA ASN A 6 -0.40 -3.80 4.22
C ASN A 6 -1.86 -3.76 3.72
N ALA A 7 -2.74 -3.06 4.43
CA ALA A 7 -4.13 -2.87 3.99
C ALA A 7 -4.23 -2.09 2.67
N SER A 8 -3.39 -1.07 2.47
CA SER A 8 -3.41 -0.22 1.27
C SER A 8 -3.07 -0.97 -0.02
N VAL A 9 -2.31 -2.06 0.07
CA VAL A 9 -1.95 -2.92 -1.07
C VAL A 9 -3.17 -3.59 -1.70
N HIS A 10 -4.24 -3.81 -0.92
CA HIS A 10 -5.48 -4.37 -1.43
C HIS A 10 -6.21 -3.42 -2.42
N TYR A 11 -5.80 -2.15 -2.50
CA TYR A 11 -6.29 -1.23 -3.51
C TYR A 11 -5.24 -1.06 -4.62
N PRO A 12 -5.44 -1.65 -5.82
CA PRO A 12 -4.41 -1.72 -6.87
C PRO A 12 -3.82 -0.38 -7.26
N LYS A 13 -4.64 0.68 -7.30
CA LYS A 13 -4.19 2.04 -7.64
C LYS A 13 -3.11 2.58 -6.71
N THR A 14 -3.05 2.11 -5.47
CA THR A 14 -1.99 2.48 -4.52
C THR A 14 -0.63 1.99 -4.99
N VAL A 15 -0.55 0.71 -5.36
CA VAL A 15 0.71 0.10 -5.82
C VAL A 15 1.10 0.66 -7.20
N GLU A 16 0.13 0.86 -8.09
CA GLU A 16 0.35 1.51 -9.40
C GLU A 16 0.93 2.91 -9.24
N TYR A 17 0.40 3.72 -8.32
CA TYR A 17 0.89 5.05 -8.02
C TYR A 17 2.34 5.02 -7.51
N VAL A 18 2.66 4.12 -6.57
CA VAL A 18 4.01 3.94 -6.04
C VAL A 18 4.99 3.55 -7.15
N LEU A 19 4.61 2.62 -8.03
CA LEU A 19 5.44 2.21 -9.16
C LEU A 19 5.61 3.31 -10.20
N HIS A 20 4.56 4.10 -10.45
CA HIS A 20 4.64 5.27 -11.34
C HIS A 20 5.55 6.34 -10.75
N TYR A 21 5.41 6.66 -9.46
CA TYR A 21 6.27 7.65 -8.81
C TYR A 21 7.75 7.20 -8.84
N TRP A 22 8.02 5.91 -8.63
CA TRP A 22 9.36 5.35 -8.78
C TRP A 22 9.90 5.53 -10.22
N GLN A 23 9.06 5.40 -11.23
CA GLN A 23 9.49 5.66 -12.60
C GLN A 23 9.92 7.13 -12.78
N LEU A 24 9.17 8.10 -12.24
CA LEU A 24 9.54 9.52 -12.28
C LEU A 24 10.87 9.80 -11.55
N VAL A 25 11.14 9.07 -10.46
CA VAL A 25 12.45 9.15 -9.77
C VAL A 25 13.57 8.64 -10.66
N LYS A 26 13.38 7.53 -11.35
CA LYS A 26 14.37 6.98 -12.30
C LYS A 26 14.64 7.88 -13.50
N ASP A 27 13.60 8.56 -13.97
CA ASP A 27 13.69 9.50 -15.09
C ASP A 27 14.27 10.87 -14.66
N GLY A 28 14.62 11.03 -13.37
CA GLY A 28 15.23 12.24 -12.82
C GLY A 28 14.25 13.40 -12.57
N GLU A 29 12.96 13.19 -12.76
CA GLU A 29 11.92 14.21 -12.54
C GLU A 29 11.60 14.45 -11.07
N LYS A 30 11.86 13.45 -10.21
CA LYS A 30 11.61 13.49 -8.76
C LYS A 30 12.81 13.02 -7.96
N LYS A 31 12.95 13.55 -6.74
CA LYS A 31 14.03 13.13 -5.84
C LYS A 31 13.65 11.85 -5.09
N ILE A 32 14.63 10.99 -4.85
CA ILE A 32 14.44 9.76 -4.08
C ILE A 32 14.01 10.05 -2.63
N THR A 33 14.45 11.16 -2.04
CA THR A 33 14.10 11.62 -0.70
C THR A 33 12.62 11.99 -0.56
N ASP A 34 11.99 12.47 -1.65
CA ASP A 34 10.56 12.75 -1.69
C ASP A 34 9.72 11.47 -1.78
N PHE A 35 10.33 10.36 -2.19
CA PHE A 35 9.71 9.06 -2.34
C PHE A 35 9.86 8.21 -1.08
N LEU A 36 11.08 7.92 -0.67
CA LEU A 36 11.41 7.04 0.45
C LEU A 36 12.38 7.71 1.40
N THR A 37 12.18 7.51 2.70
CA THR A 37 13.12 7.93 3.76
C THR A 37 14.00 6.77 4.25
N GLY A 38 13.76 5.54 3.79
CA GLY A 38 14.51 4.35 4.17
C GLY A 38 13.69 3.08 4.05
N PHE A 39 14.15 2.06 4.75
CA PHE A 39 13.47 0.80 4.88
C PHE A 39 13.20 0.51 6.36
N LEU A 40 12.09 -0.15 6.64
CA LEU A 40 11.82 -0.72 7.96
C LEU A 40 12.50 -2.09 7.96
N GLU A 41 13.57 -2.25 8.73
CA GLU A 41 14.21 -3.55 8.92
C GLU A 41 13.22 -4.55 9.54
N GLU A 42 13.30 -5.80 9.13
CA GLU A 42 12.71 -6.89 9.90
C GLU A 42 13.35 -6.81 11.30
N MET A 43 12.54 -6.53 12.32
CA MET A 43 13.00 -6.78 13.68
C MET A 43 13.23 -8.30 13.75
N GLU A 44 14.46 -8.77 13.56
CA GLU A 44 14.89 -10.01 14.17
C GLU A 44 14.53 -9.88 15.63
N GLU A 45 13.72 -10.79 16.15
CA GLU A 45 13.52 -10.95 17.59
C GLU A 45 14.89 -11.23 18.18
N VAL A 46 15.59 -10.17 18.58
CA VAL A 46 16.81 -10.30 19.38
C VAL A 46 16.32 -10.89 20.69
N PRO A 47 16.70 -12.12 21.05
CA PRO A 47 16.33 -12.67 22.34
C PRO A 47 16.83 -11.68 23.40
N SER A 48 15.93 -11.27 24.29
CA SER A 48 16.16 -10.33 25.38
C SER A 48 17.52 -10.58 26.03
N ALA A 49 18.54 -9.85 25.60
CA ALA A 49 19.84 -9.86 26.25
C ALA A 49 19.70 -9.07 27.56
N GLY A 50 20.03 -9.71 28.66
CA GLY A 50 19.99 -9.17 30.01
C GLY A 50 20.81 -7.88 30.20
N PRO A 51 20.84 -7.30 31.42
CA PRO A 51 21.28 -5.94 31.71
C PRO A 51 22.79 -5.72 31.55
N GLY A 52 23.26 -5.71 30.32
CA GLY A 52 24.67 -5.45 29.98
C GLY A 52 24.88 -4.67 28.69
N SER A 53 23.80 -4.35 27.98
CA SER A 53 23.86 -3.85 26.59
C SER A 53 23.89 -2.30 26.45
N GLN A 54 24.08 -1.54 27.52
CA GLN A 54 24.17 -0.07 27.39
C GLN A 54 25.53 0.41 26.85
N ARG A 55 26.59 -0.38 27.01
CA ARG A 55 27.95 0.00 26.55
C ARG A 55 28.16 -0.21 25.04
N ALA A 56 27.39 -1.13 24.42
CA ALA A 56 27.49 -1.39 22.99
C ALA A 56 26.71 -0.36 22.14
N LYS A 57 25.79 0.39 22.75
CA LYS A 57 25.03 1.46 22.06
C LYS A 57 25.82 2.75 21.93
N GLU A 58 26.67 3.06 22.90
CA GLU A 58 27.52 4.26 22.88
C GLU A 58 28.72 4.11 21.92
N GLU A 59 29.21 2.89 21.69
CA GLU A 59 30.29 2.65 20.71
C GLU A 59 29.76 2.58 19.25
N ALA A 60 28.46 2.29 19.03
CA ALA A 60 27.86 2.31 17.71
C ALA A 60 27.49 3.71 17.21
N GLU A 61 27.26 4.67 18.12
CA GLU A 61 27.00 6.07 17.74
C GLU A 61 28.28 6.88 17.44
N ALA A 62 29.45 6.37 17.82
CA ALA A 62 30.74 7.04 17.60
C ALA A 62 31.48 6.63 16.30
N ALA A 63 30.97 5.66 15.56
CA ALA A 63 31.62 5.13 14.35
C ALA A 63 31.02 5.62 13.03
N ASP A 64 30.00 6.49 13.05
CA ASP A 64 29.37 7.05 11.85
C ASP A 64 29.75 8.52 11.63
N SER A 65 31.05 8.76 11.46
CA SER A 65 31.56 10.01 10.88
C SER A 65 32.56 9.70 9.79
N SER A 66 32.11 9.11 8.71
CA SER A 66 32.76 9.12 7.41
C SER A 66 31.92 9.96 6.44
N ASP A 67 32.45 11.12 6.19
CA ASP A 67 32.19 12.13 5.20
C ASP A 67 31.96 11.48 3.80
N ASP A 68 30.72 11.09 3.51
CA ASP A 68 30.25 10.79 2.16
C ASP A 68 29.08 11.73 1.87
N ASP A 69 29.39 12.75 1.06
CA ASP A 69 28.53 13.87 0.63
C ASP A 69 27.37 13.39 -0.28
N SER A 70 26.60 12.43 0.22
CA SER A 70 25.38 11.91 -0.37
C SER A 70 24.20 12.26 0.51
N PRO A 71 23.31 13.20 0.15
CA PRO A 71 22.27 13.74 1.04
C PRO A 71 21.06 12.81 1.24
N SER A 72 21.15 11.53 0.97
CA SER A 72 20.08 10.57 1.33
C SER A 72 20.69 9.23 1.76
N GLY A 73 20.52 8.91 3.04
CA GLY A 73 20.91 7.61 3.62
C GLY A 73 20.12 6.40 3.07
N VAL A 74 19.68 6.45 1.82
CA VAL A 74 18.94 5.40 1.13
C VAL A 74 19.75 4.93 -0.06
N ASP A 75 20.24 3.68 0.00
CA ASP A 75 20.95 3.07 -1.13
C ASP A 75 20.04 2.91 -2.35
N GLU A 76 20.32 3.66 -3.41
CA GLU A 76 19.54 3.64 -4.64
C GLU A 76 19.48 2.25 -5.28
N LYS A 77 20.55 1.47 -5.18
CA LYS A 77 20.61 0.09 -5.71
C LYS A 77 19.64 -0.83 -4.94
N GLU A 78 19.57 -0.65 -3.63
CA GLU A 78 18.63 -1.41 -2.80
C GLU A 78 17.18 -1.04 -3.10
N VAL A 79 16.88 0.25 -3.25
CA VAL A 79 15.56 0.73 -3.69
C VAL A 79 15.18 0.11 -5.02
N GLN A 80 16.07 0.16 -6.00
CA GLN A 80 15.82 -0.42 -7.32
C GLN A 80 15.51 -1.92 -7.26
N LYS A 81 16.27 -2.68 -6.45
CA LYS A 81 16.05 -4.12 -6.23
C LYS A 81 14.67 -4.38 -5.62
N ARG A 82 14.33 -3.66 -4.56
CA ARG A 82 13.03 -3.81 -3.86
C ARG A 82 11.85 -3.38 -4.74
N MET A 83 11.97 -2.29 -5.48
CA MET A 83 10.94 -1.84 -6.40
C MET A 83 10.75 -2.78 -7.59
N THR A 84 11.82 -3.40 -8.07
CA THR A 84 11.74 -4.45 -9.11
C THR A 84 10.99 -5.68 -8.59
N SER A 85 11.28 -6.11 -7.36
CA SER A 85 10.55 -7.20 -6.69
C SER A 85 9.09 -6.87 -6.49
N LEU A 86 8.78 -5.66 -6.04
CA LEU A 86 7.40 -5.16 -5.87
C LEU A 86 6.64 -5.20 -7.20
N LYS A 87 7.22 -4.68 -8.28
CA LYS A 87 6.62 -4.69 -9.63
C LYS A 87 6.35 -6.11 -10.12
N ARG A 88 7.30 -7.01 -9.93
CA ARG A 88 7.16 -8.43 -10.32
C ARG A 88 6.02 -9.10 -9.54
N GLN A 89 5.97 -8.90 -8.22
CA GLN A 89 4.92 -9.47 -7.38
C GLN A 89 3.55 -8.86 -7.70
N PHE A 90 3.47 -7.55 -7.94
CA PHE A 90 2.23 -6.87 -8.33
C PHE A 90 1.67 -7.43 -9.63
N ASN A 91 2.50 -7.57 -10.68
CA ASN A 91 2.08 -8.16 -11.95
C ASN A 91 1.59 -9.61 -11.80
N LYS A 92 2.22 -10.38 -10.90
CA LYS A 92 1.79 -11.75 -10.59
C LYS A 92 0.43 -11.76 -9.89
N THR A 93 0.26 -10.91 -8.89
CA THR A 93 -1.00 -10.75 -8.15
C THR A 93 -2.14 -10.35 -9.09
N THR A 94 -1.93 -9.36 -9.96
CA THR A 94 -2.92 -8.89 -10.94
C THR A 94 -3.36 -10.03 -11.86
N LYS A 95 -2.42 -10.80 -12.43
CA LYS A 95 -2.73 -11.95 -13.29
C LYS A 95 -3.53 -13.04 -12.56
N VAL A 96 -3.25 -13.29 -11.28
CA VAL A 96 -4.01 -14.28 -10.49
C VAL A 96 -5.41 -13.77 -10.21
N VAL A 97 -5.56 -12.49 -9.87
CA VAL A 97 -6.87 -11.85 -9.64
C VAL A 97 -7.74 -11.85 -10.90
N GLU A 98 -7.17 -11.55 -12.06
CA GLU A 98 -7.88 -11.60 -13.34
C GLU A 98 -8.38 -13.01 -13.68
N LYS A 99 -7.57 -14.05 -13.41
CA LYS A 99 -7.90 -15.44 -13.75
C LYS A 99 -8.85 -16.09 -12.76
N LYS A 100 -8.68 -15.87 -11.45
CA LYS A 100 -9.35 -16.62 -10.38
C LYS A 100 -10.31 -15.78 -9.55
N GLY A 101 -10.32 -14.47 -9.78
CA GLY A 101 -11.10 -13.52 -8.98
C GLY A 101 -10.41 -13.12 -7.69
N ARG A 102 -10.81 -11.96 -7.16
CA ARG A 102 -10.19 -11.31 -6.01
C ARG A 102 -10.32 -12.09 -4.69
N HIS A 103 -11.41 -12.83 -4.54
CA HIS A 103 -11.73 -13.58 -3.30
C HIS A 103 -11.21 -15.02 -3.30
N SER A 104 -10.45 -15.43 -4.32
CA SER A 104 -9.85 -16.77 -4.35
C SER A 104 -8.74 -16.89 -3.31
N LYS A 105 -8.55 -18.08 -2.77
CA LYS A 105 -7.50 -18.36 -1.78
C LYS A 105 -6.10 -18.00 -2.31
N GLU A 106 -5.88 -18.24 -3.60
CA GLU A 106 -4.62 -17.92 -4.27
C GLU A 106 -4.41 -16.41 -4.41
N ALA A 107 -5.46 -15.65 -4.73
CA ALA A 107 -5.36 -14.18 -4.81
C ALA A 107 -5.04 -13.60 -3.43
N ILE A 108 -5.68 -14.08 -2.37
CA ILE A 108 -5.41 -13.66 -0.99
C ILE A 108 -3.95 -13.96 -0.61
N ALA A 109 -3.44 -15.14 -0.95
CA ALA A 109 -2.04 -15.50 -0.68
C ALA A 109 -1.05 -14.59 -1.46
N GLU A 110 -1.35 -14.23 -2.70
CA GLU A 110 -0.50 -13.32 -3.48
C GLU A 110 -0.58 -11.87 -2.96
N TYR A 111 -1.74 -11.40 -2.47
CA TYR A 111 -1.86 -10.12 -1.78
C TYR A 111 -1.06 -10.09 -0.48
N SER A 112 -1.05 -11.17 0.31
CA SER A 112 -0.23 -11.26 1.52
C SER A 112 1.26 -11.14 1.20
N LYS A 113 1.75 -11.78 0.13
CA LYS A 113 3.14 -11.65 -0.32
C LYS A 113 3.46 -10.23 -0.79
N LEU A 114 2.52 -9.60 -1.50
CA LEU A 114 2.68 -8.22 -1.95
C LEU A 114 2.73 -7.26 -0.77
N GLY A 115 1.86 -7.46 0.23
CA GLY A 115 1.84 -6.70 1.47
C GLY A 115 3.13 -6.86 2.28
N ALA A 116 3.68 -8.07 2.34
CA ALA A 116 4.94 -8.35 3.01
C ALA A 116 6.11 -7.54 2.42
N ILE A 117 6.16 -7.35 1.10
CA ILE A 117 7.17 -6.50 0.46
C ILE A 117 6.90 -5.02 0.73
N PHE A 118 5.64 -4.61 0.64
CA PHE A 118 5.24 -3.21 0.70
C PHE A 118 5.38 -2.60 2.11
N GLN A 119 5.14 -3.38 3.16
CA GLN A 119 5.20 -2.92 4.56
C GLN A 119 6.60 -2.49 5.01
N PHE A 120 7.66 -2.95 4.34
CA PHE A 120 9.04 -2.60 4.66
C PHE A 120 9.51 -1.28 4.03
N LEU A 121 8.71 -0.70 3.14
CA LEU A 121 9.00 0.59 2.53
C LEU A 121 8.65 1.72 3.51
N LYS A 122 9.63 2.52 3.91
CA LYS A 122 9.43 3.71 4.72
C LYS A 122 9.25 4.91 3.80
N PHE A 123 8.00 5.16 3.42
CA PHE A 123 7.64 6.28 2.56
C PHE A 123 7.87 7.61 3.26
N SER A 124 8.17 8.66 2.48
CA SER A 124 8.17 10.03 2.97
C SER A 124 6.76 10.42 3.46
N PRO A 125 6.62 11.37 4.41
CA PRO A 125 5.31 11.81 4.88
C PRO A 125 4.38 12.25 3.74
N ARG A 126 4.92 12.98 2.76
CA ARG A 126 4.17 13.43 1.59
C ARG A 126 3.63 12.26 0.76
N MET A 127 4.50 11.29 0.48
CA MET A 127 4.10 10.10 -0.28
C MET A 127 3.04 9.27 0.45
N PHE A 128 3.14 9.20 1.79
CA PHE A 128 2.15 8.53 2.63
C PHE A 128 0.79 9.23 2.59
N ASP A 129 0.77 10.57 2.61
CA ASP A 129 -0.46 11.35 2.49
C ASP A 129 -1.11 11.17 1.12
N ASP A 130 -0.32 11.10 0.05
CA ASP A 130 -0.80 10.83 -1.31
C ASP A 130 -1.43 9.43 -1.41
N ILE A 131 -0.80 8.41 -0.83
CA ILE A 131 -1.34 7.04 -0.76
C ILE A 131 -2.69 7.04 -0.01
N ALA A 132 -2.77 7.73 1.12
CA ALA A 132 -4.00 7.85 1.88
C ALA A 132 -5.08 8.62 1.11
N ALA A 133 -4.70 9.66 0.38
CA ALA A 133 -5.62 10.44 -0.45
C ALA A 133 -6.22 9.61 -1.59
N ILE A 134 -5.42 8.76 -2.24
CA ILE A 134 -5.88 7.83 -3.30
C ILE A 134 -6.98 6.90 -2.76
N ALA A 135 -6.75 6.31 -1.59
CA ALA A 135 -7.72 5.43 -0.96
C ALA A 135 -9.02 6.17 -0.58
N ARG A 136 -8.89 7.37 0.02
CA ARG A 136 -10.05 8.23 0.36
C ARG A 136 -10.82 8.67 -0.88
N HIS A 137 -10.13 9.02 -1.96
CA HIS A 137 -10.77 9.41 -3.22
C HIS A 137 -11.59 8.25 -3.80
N GLY A 138 -11.02 7.03 -3.83
CA GLY A 138 -11.74 5.83 -4.24
C GLY A 138 -13.01 5.57 -3.43
N LEU A 139 -12.92 5.73 -2.10
CA LEU A 139 -14.07 5.58 -1.21
C LEU A 139 -15.15 6.65 -1.46
N ASN A 140 -14.74 7.89 -1.71
CA ASN A 140 -15.69 8.98 -2.02
C ASN A 140 -16.43 8.72 -3.31
N ILE A 141 -15.74 8.30 -4.38
CA ILE A 141 -16.38 7.91 -5.65
C ILE A 141 -17.40 6.79 -5.42
N LEU A 142 -17.03 5.77 -4.65
CA LEU A 142 -17.95 4.67 -4.32
C LEU A 142 -19.21 5.20 -3.63
N ARG A 143 -19.05 6.01 -2.59
CA ARG A 143 -20.18 6.61 -1.84
C ARG A 143 -21.07 7.50 -2.71
N GLU A 144 -20.50 8.25 -3.66
CA GLU A 144 -21.28 9.04 -4.60
C GLU A 144 -22.12 8.15 -5.51
N LYS A 145 -21.55 7.06 -6.03
CA LYS A 145 -22.29 6.09 -6.85
C LYS A 145 -23.38 5.37 -6.06
N GLU A 146 -23.11 4.99 -4.83
CA GLU A 146 -24.09 4.40 -3.92
C GLU A 146 -25.27 5.34 -3.66
N ARG A 147 -24.99 6.62 -3.37
CA ARG A 147 -26.03 7.64 -3.17
C ARG A 147 -26.85 7.86 -4.44
N PHE A 148 -26.20 7.86 -5.60
CA PHE A 148 -26.87 8.00 -6.89
C PHE A 148 -27.84 6.82 -7.11
N ILE A 149 -27.39 5.59 -6.94
CA ILE A 149 -28.24 4.38 -7.08
C ILE A 149 -29.41 4.45 -6.09
N GLN A 150 -29.15 4.77 -4.83
CA GLN A 150 -30.19 4.90 -3.82
C GLN A 150 -31.24 5.96 -4.21
N THR A 151 -30.79 7.11 -4.71
CA THR A 151 -31.71 8.17 -5.14
C THR A 151 -32.60 7.71 -6.30
N LYS A 152 -32.03 7.04 -7.29
CA LYS A 152 -32.76 6.52 -8.45
C LYS A 152 -33.80 5.47 -8.02
N LEU A 153 -33.42 4.50 -7.22
CA LEU A 153 -34.31 3.40 -6.84
C LEU A 153 -35.34 3.81 -5.78
N VAL A 154 -34.95 4.57 -4.76
CA VAL A 154 -35.87 4.93 -3.68
C VAL A 154 -36.75 6.13 -4.04
N LYS A 155 -36.20 7.18 -4.67
CA LYS A 155 -36.98 8.40 -4.96
C LYS A 155 -37.70 8.33 -6.31
N GLU A 156 -37.05 7.87 -7.35
CA GLU A 156 -37.64 7.87 -8.70
C GLU A 156 -38.45 6.61 -8.96
N ALA A 157 -37.90 5.42 -8.66
CA ALA A 157 -38.61 4.15 -8.81
C ALA A 157 -39.55 3.83 -7.62
N ARG A 158 -39.61 4.66 -6.57
CA ARG A 158 -40.45 4.51 -5.37
C ARG A 158 -40.27 3.17 -4.64
N MET A 159 -39.09 2.57 -4.76
CA MET A 159 -38.76 1.34 -4.01
C MET A 159 -38.67 1.64 -2.51
N PRO A 160 -39.29 0.84 -1.61
CA PRO A 160 -39.13 1.01 -0.18
C PRO A 160 -37.67 0.94 0.25
N ARG A 161 -37.21 1.92 1.03
CA ARG A 161 -35.82 2.00 1.45
C ARG A 161 -35.31 0.74 2.15
N LYS A 162 -36.17 0.07 2.92
CA LYS A 162 -35.81 -1.18 3.63
C LYS A 162 -35.47 -2.31 2.64
N ASP A 163 -36.28 -2.44 1.58
CA ASP A 163 -36.08 -3.47 0.56
C ASP A 163 -34.83 -3.18 -0.29
N PHE A 164 -34.60 -1.91 -0.62
CA PHE A 164 -33.36 -1.47 -1.26
C PHE A 164 -32.13 -1.86 -0.44
N LEU A 165 -32.08 -1.50 0.86
CA LEU A 165 -30.92 -1.76 1.69
C LEU A 165 -30.63 -3.26 1.83
N LYS A 166 -31.66 -4.08 1.96
CA LYS A 166 -31.54 -5.54 2.02
C LYS A 166 -31.01 -6.12 0.71
N ALA A 167 -31.63 -5.76 -0.41
CA ALA A 167 -31.23 -6.23 -1.72
C ALA A 167 -29.82 -5.75 -2.10
N TYR A 168 -29.46 -4.51 -1.75
CA TYR A 168 -28.15 -3.92 -2.03
C TYR A 168 -27.02 -4.63 -1.26
N ALA A 169 -27.20 -4.88 0.04
CA ALA A 169 -26.18 -5.53 0.86
C ALA A 169 -25.81 -6.93 0.34
N ASP A 170 -26.80 -7.69 -0.14
CA ASP A 170 -26.60 -9.06 -0.62
C ASP A 170 -26.03 -9.14 -2.05
N ASN A 171 -26.05 -8.04 -2.81
CA ASN A 171 -25.76 -8.02 -4.24
C ASN A 171 -24.73 -6.97 -4.69
N LEU A 172 -23.97 -6.39 -3.76
CA LEU A 172 -22.97 -5.33 -4.02
C LEU A 172 -22.05 -5.59 -5.22
N THR A 173 -21.69 -6.84 -5.47
CA THR A 173 -20.76 -7.25 -6.53
C THR A 173 -21.44 -7.92 -7.73
N LYS A 174 -22.75 -8.09 -7.71
CA LYS A 174 -23.48 -8.77 -8.78
C LYS A 174 -24.05 -7.75 -9.76
N VAL A 175 -23.57 -7.75 -10.99
CA VAL A 175 -23.98 -6.79 -12.04
C VAL A 175 -25.42 -6.98 -12.51
N ARG A 176 -26.03 -8.15 -12.28
CA ARG A 176 -27.34 -8.53 -12.81
C ARG A 176 -28.50 -8.51 -11.80
N TRP A 177 -28.36 -7.81 -10.67
CA TRP A 177 -29.41 -7.80 -9.67
C TRP A 177 -30.44 -6.64 -9.82
N ILE A 178 -30.14 -5.68 -10.70
CA ILE A 178 -31.02 -4.56 -11.05
C ILE A 178 -31.77 -4.96 -12.35
#